data_225faedf60bb308da8948353f93a0724
#
_entry.id   225faedf60bb308da8948353f93a0724
#
_cell.length_a   1.000
_cell.length_b   1.000
_cell.length_c   1.000
_cell.angle_alpha   90.00
_cell.angle_beta   90.00
_cell.angle_gamma   90.00
#
_symmetry.space_group_name_H-M   'P 1'
#
loop_
_entity.id
_entity.type
_entity.pdbx_description
1 polymer ?
#
loop_
_entity_poly.entity_id
_entity_poly.type
_entity_poly.pdbx_seq_one_letter_code
_entity_poly.pdbx_strand_id
1 'polypeptide(L)'
;MTSLLRHLARPRGGGVLALASVLLLTGCAGDYVARTRGVRVSYQSEDYPGALVGLDAVSKEGSEKDALLVLLDKGMVLHAAGEWAESNKVMEEAEQLSARLDGVSVSEEAGALVTNERQRAYRGEDFEKLMISVVQALNYAELGDDEAAMVEVRQVNERLQKMVTEEKKPYQQLAIARYLGGVIREDQRDWDSAYIDYAKAYELEPRLGALVEPLLRLSKYTGRDDVYTALKEKYPEVAHPPLARDESQVVVVVEAGLSPEKQPTSRDYGTGGNLIEVPVYRDRGSAPSVRVQLGDQDERAVTVTSLADVARLHLDTRIGGMLAKQLASVAVKAGLAAGLGAATKSEELGVLAFLLLNAGNAPDLRSWLSLPAEFQVARFRVPAGSHTVRVEAGGRVSEHTVDVKPGRVGLVVVRRY
;
A
#
# COMPACT_ATOMS: atom_id res chain seq x y z
N MET A 1 3.29 -2.50 84.72
CA MET A 1 4.02 -3.68 84.31
C MET A 1 3.21 -4.43 83.27
N THR A 2 3.82 -4.52 82.08
CA THR A 2 3.59 -5.52 81.04
C THR A 2 2.23 -5.66 80.34
N SER A 3 2.31 -5.53 79.05
CA SER A 3 1.43 -6.06 78.01
C SER A 3 0.46 -5.08 77.35
N LEU A 4 0.93 -4.31 76.44
CA LEU A 4 0.11 -3.66 75.40
C LEU A 4 1.01 -3.39 74.20
N LEU A 5 1.21 -4.44 73.35
CA LEU A 5 1.74 -4.30 71.99
C LEU A 5 1.41 -5.58 71.25
N ARG A 6 0.41 -5.52 70.35
CA ARG A 6 0.33 -6.34 69.14
C ARG A 6 -1.06 -6.20 68.47
N HIS A 7 -1.23 -5.18 67.67
CA HIS A 7 -2.10 -5.26 66.52
C HIS A 7 -1.50 -4.38 65.42
N LEU A 8 -0.44 -4.92 64.78
CA LEU A 8 -0.01 -4.41 63.48
C LEU A 8 -0.93 -5.02 62.42
N ALA A 9 -1.73 -4.16 61.84
CA ALA A 9 -2.55 -4.47 60.69
C ALA A 9 -1.64 -4.90 59.51
N ARG A 10 -1.90 -6.09 58.94
CA ARG A 10 -1.28 -6.57 57.72
C ARG A 10 -1.80 -5.75 56.55
N PRO A 11 -0.95 -5.25 55.64
CA PRO A 11 -1.42 -4.56 54.43
C PRO A 11 -2.07 -5.56 53.48
N ARG A 12 -3.29 -5.23 53.04
CA ARG A 12 -4.06 -5.94 52.00
C ARG A 12 -3.52 -5.65 50.60
N GLY A 13 -2.19 -5.71 50.40
CA GLY A 13 -1.52 -5.43 49.12
C GLY A 13 -1.54 -6.57 48.08
N GLY A 14 -1.97 -7.79 48.47
CA GLY A 14 -1.88 -8.95 47.58
C GLY A 14 -2.91 -8.95 46.44
N GLY A 15 -4.07 -8.32 46.62
CA GLY A 15 -5.14 -8.32 45.60
C GLY A 15 -4.87 -7.37 44.41
N VAL A 16 -4.23 -6.25 44.68
CA VAL A 16 -3.92 -5.25 43.61
C VAL A 16 -2.75 -5.72 42.74
N LEU A 17 -1.76 -6.38 43.34
CA LEU A 17 -0.64 -6.98 42.59
C LEU A 17 -1.09 -8.19 41.73
N ALA A 18 -2.01 -9.02 42.23
CA ALA A 18 -2.58 -10.11 41.48
C ALA A 18 -3.44 -9.62 40.28
N LEU A 19 -4.23 -8.55 40.47
CA LEU A 19 -5.01 -7.94 39.38
C LEU A 19 -4.14 -7.29 38.32
N ALA A 20 -3.06 -6.61 38.72
CA ALA A 20 -2.07 -6.04 37.81
C ALA A 20 -1.28 -7.10 37.04
N SER A 21 -0.98 -8.24 37.66
CA SER A 21 -0.31 -9.38 37.00
C SER A 21 -1.20 -10.09 35.99
N VAL A 22 -2.51 -10.19 36.23
CA VAL A 22 -3.49 -10.78 35.29
C VAL A 22 -3.71 -9.85 34.09
N LEU A 23 -3.69 -8.53 34.27
CA LEU A 23 -3.80 -7.55 33.18
C LEU A 23 -2.55 -7.49 32.29
N LEU A 24 -1.37 -7.85 32.81
CA LEU A 24 -0.13 -7.91 32.03
C LEU A 24 -0.02 -9.18 31.17
N LEU A 25 -0.80 -10.25 31.47
CA LEU A 25 -0.80 -11.49 30.71
C LEU A 25 -1.73 -11.49 29.48
N THR A 26 -2.64 -10.52 29.37
CA THR A 26 -3.53 -10.40 28.19
C THR A 26 -2.96 -9.53 27.06
N GLY A 27 -1.73 -9.04 27.17
CA GLY A 27 -1.09 -8.11 26.25
C GLY A 27 -0.27 -8.70 25.11
N CYS A 28 -0.15 -10.00 24.96
CA CYS A 28 0.73 -10.61 23.97
C CYS A 28 0.01 -11.36 22.83
N ALA A 29 -1.05 -10.78 22.26
CA ALA A 29 -1.35 -11.06 20.86
C ALA A 29 -0.37 -10.19 20.06
N GLY A 30 0.77 -10.76 19.65
CA GLY A 30 1.80 -10.02 18.90
C GLY A 30 1.18 -9.24 17.76
N ASP A 31 1.65 -8.02 17.56
CA ASP A 31 1.29 -7.15 16.44
C ASP A 31 1.39 -7.96 15.12
N TYR A 32 0.47 -7.76 14.19
CA TYR A 32 0.47 -8.38 12.86
C TYR A 32 1.85 -8.32 12.20
N VAL A 33 2.50 -7.16 12.27
CA VAL A 33 3.85 -6.94 11.73
C VAL A 33 4.87 -7.91 12.33
N ALA A 34 4.80 -8.19 13.62
CA ALA A 34 5.70 -9.14 14.28
C ALA A 34 5.39 -10.59 13.88
N ARG A 35 4.09 -10.98 13.85
CA ARG A 35 3.65 -12.34 13.48
C ARG A 35 3.98 -12.71 12.04
N THR A 36 3.93 -11.73 11.11
CA THR A 36 4.20 -11.95 9.68
C THR A 36 5.68 -11.75 9.30
N ARG A 37 6.58 -11.61 10.27
CA ARG A 37 8.01 -11.43 9.96
C ARG A 37 8.59 -12.59 9.13
N GLY A 38 8.28 -13.84 9.48
CA GLY A 38 8.69 -15.02 8.73
C GLY A 38 8.12 -15.03 7.31
N VAL A 39 6.84 -14.70 7.17
CA VAL A 39 6.16 -14.58 5.87
C VAL A 39 6.89 -13.59 4.96
N ARG A 40 7.25 -12.40 5.49
CA ARG A 40 7.97 -11.40 4.71
C ARG A 40 9.39 -11.84 4.29
N VAL A 41 10.06 -12.62 5.13
CA VAL A 41 11.37 -13.20 4.77
C VAL A 41 11.21 -14.19 3.61
N SER A 42 10.25 -15.12 3.69
CA SER A 42 9.93 -16.06 2.59
C SER A 42 9.55 -15.31 1.32
N TYR A 43 8.67 -14.30 1.40
CA TYR A 43 8.26 -13.49 0.27
C TYR A 43 9.45 -12.80 -0.43
N GLN A 44 10.34 -12.15 0.34
CA GLN A 44 11.51 -11.44 -0.20
C GLN A 44 12.58 -12.39 -0.76
N SER A 45 12.61 -13.62 -0.29
CA SER A 45 13.49 -14.66 -0.84
C SER A 45 12.88 -15.42 -2.03
N GLU A 46 11.68 -15.01 -2.46
CA GLU A 46 10.90 -15.63 -3.55
C GLU A 46 10.42 -17.07 -3.21
N ASP A 47 10.43 -17.44 -1.91
CA ASP A 47 9.79 -18.65 -1.40
C ASP A 47 8.28 -18.38 -1.19
N TYR A 48 7.56 -18.24 -2.30
CA TYR A 48 6.13 -17.95 -2.28
C TYR A 48 5.29 -19.06 -1.62
N PRO A 49 5.56 -20.37 -1.85
CA PRO A 49 4.87 -21.43 -1.13
C PRO A 49 5.06 -21.32 0.38
N GLY A 50 6.28 -21.07 0.87
CA GLY A 50 6.57 -20.87 2.28
C GLY A 50 5.84 -19.64 2.85
N ALA A 51 5.76 -18.55 2.09
CA ALA A 51 5.01 -17.36 2.48
C ALA A 51 3.50 -17.64 2.62
N LEU A 52 2.89 -18.39 1.70
CA LEU A 52 1.48 -18.78 1.76
C LEU A 52 1.16 -19.68 2.96
N VAL A 53 2.02 -20.67 3.25
CA VAL A 53 1.89 -21.52 4.44
C VAL A 53 1.97 -20.67 5.72
N GLY A 54 2.90 -19.73 5.77
CA GLY A 54 3.04 -18.79 6.88
C GLY A 54 1.79 -17.91 7.07
N LEU A 55 1.19 -17.40 5.99
CA LEU A 55 -0.05 -16.60 6.04
C LEU A 55 -1.24 -17.44 6.52
N ASP A 56 -1.37 -18.69 6.09
CA ASP A 56 -2.42 -19.60 6.54
C ASP A 56 -2.28 -19.91 8.05
N ALA A 57 -1.06 -20.02 8.58
CA ALA A 57 -0.82 -20.16 10.02
C ALA A 57 -1.23 -18.88 10.77
N VAL A 58 -0.80 -17.70 10.30
CA VAL A 58 -1.18 -16.39 10.88
C VAL A 58 -2.70 -16.20 10.87
N SER A 59 -3.38 -16.63 9.80
CA SER A 59 -4.85 -16.58 9.71
C SER A 59 -5.55 -17.41 10.77
N LYS A 60 -5.05 -18.64 11.04
CA LYS A 60 -5.63 -19.56 12.04
C LYS A 60 -5.40 -19.09 13.48
N GLU A 61 -4.26 -18.47 13.75
CA GLU A 61 -3.89 -17.96 15.07
C GLU A 61 -4.39 -16.53 15.29
N GLY A 62 -4.78 -15.85 14.21
CA GLY A 62 -5.05 -14.45 14.17
C GLY A 62 -6.44 -14.05 14.65
N SER A 63 -6.53 -12.78 15.02
CA SER A 63 -7.79 -12.10 15.29
C SER A 63 -8.44 -11.66 13.96
N GLU A 64 -9.78 -11.69 13.90
CA GLU A 64 -10.57 -11.11 12.80
C GLU A 64 -10.19 -9.67 12.46
N LYS A 65 -9.58 -8.96 13.41
CA LYS A 65 -9.10 -7.57 13.22
C LYS A 65 -8.02 -7.43 12.12
N ASP A 66 -7.27 -8.49 11.82
CA ASP A 66 -6.19 -8.49 10.84
C ASP A 66 -6.57 -9.21 9.53
N ALA A 67 -7.81 -9.66 9.40
CA ALA A 67 -8.28 -10.48 8.26
C ALA A 67 -8.03 -9.80 6.91
N LEU A 68 -8.25 -8.49 6.81
CA LEU A 68 -7.99 -7.75 5.58
C LEU A 68 -6.50 -7.80 5.19
N LEU A 69 -5.59 -7.61 6.14
CA LEU A 69 -4.14 -7.67 5.87
C LEU A 69 -3.70 -9.06 5.40
N VAL A 70 -4.27 -10.11 5.99
CA VAL A 70 -3.96 -11.49 5.56
C VAL A 70 -4.38 -11.70 4.11
N LEU A 71 -5.57 -11.23 3.70
CA LEU A 71 -6.03 -11.32 2.32
C LEU A 71 -5.14 -10.50 1.38
N LEU A 72 -4.81 -9.27 1.75
CA LEU A 72 -3.96 -8.39 0.96
C LEU A 72 -2.56 -8.99 0.74
N ASP A 73 -1.92 -9.48 1.81
CA ASP A 73 -0.61 -10.12 1.70
C ASP A 73 -0.69 -11.44 0.92
N LYS A 74 -1.76 -12.25 1.10
CA LYS A 74 -1.96 -13.49 0.34
C LYS A 74 -2.15 -13.22 -1.15
N GLY A 75 -2.99 -12.25 -1.51
CA GLY A 75 -3.19 -11.85 -2.89
C GLY A 75 -1.90 -11.37 -3.54
N MET A 76 -1.07 -10.58 -2.82
CA MET A 76 0.20 -10.09 -3.35
C MET A 76 1.27 -11.20 -3.47
N VAL A 77 1.28 -12.19 -2.58
CA VAL A 77 2.17 -13.36 -2.70
C VAL A 77 1.80 -14.19 -3.93
N LEU A 78 0.51 -14.42 -4.18
CA LEU A 78 0.00 -15.13 -5.37
C LEU A 78 0.33 -14.34 -6.65
N HIS A 79 0.14 -13.02 -6.64
CA HIS A 79 0.52 -12.13 -7.74
C HIS A 79 2.01 -12.27 -8.07
N ALA A 80 2.89 -12.15 -7.08
CA ALA A 80 4.33 -12.27 -7.27
C ALA A 80 4.77 -13.67 -7.72
N ALA A 81 3.98 -14.71 -7.40
CA ALA A 81 4.20 -16.07 -7.84
C ALA A 81 3.74 -16.34 -9.30
N GLY A 82 3.05 -15.36 -9.94
CA GLY A 82 2.45 -15.57 -11.28
C GLY A 82 1.11 -16.31 -11.26
N GLU A 83 0.55 -16.54 -10.07
CA GLU A 83 -0.77 -17.17 -9.87
C GLU A 83 -1.89 -16.13 -9.99
N TRP A 84 -1.96 -15.50 -11.18
CA TRP A 84 -2.76 -14.30 -11.45
C TRP A 84 -4.25 -14.49 -11.16
N ALA A 85 -4.82 -15.62 -11.58
CA ALA A 85 -6.25 -15.91 -11.40
C ALA A 85 -6.59 -16.11 -9.91
N GLU A 86 -5.75 -16.81 -9.17
CA GLU A 86 -5.96 -17.02 -7.73
C GLU A 86 -5.72 -15.74 -6.94
N SER A 87 -4.74 -14.92 -7.35
CA SER A 87 -4.53 -13.58 -6.80
C SER A 87 -5.79 -12.73 -6.94
N ASN A 88 -6.43 -12.69 -8.11
CA ASN A 88 -7.66 -11.92 -8.34
C ASN A 88 -8.80 -12.36 -7.43
N LYS A 89 -9.01 -13.66 -7.21
CA LYS A 89 -10.04 -14.16 -6.28
C LYS A 89 -9.80 -13.65 -4.85
N VAL A 90 -8.56 -13.73 -4.38
CA VAL A 90 -8.22 -13.26 -3.03
C VAL A 90 -8.31 -11.73 -2.92
N MET A 91 -7.94 -11.01 -3.96
CA MET A 91 -8.06 -9.54 -4.00
C MET A 91 -9.53 -9.09 -4.03
N GLU A 92 -10.41 -9.80 -4.72
CA GLU A 92 -11.85 -9.56 -4.69
C GLU A 92 -12.44 -9.77 -3.28
N GLU A 93 -12.04 -10.84 -2.58
CA GLU A 93 -12.42 -11.05 -1.18
C GLU A 93 -11.92 -9.89 -0.28
N ALA A 94 -10.69 -9.42 -0.50
CA ALA A 94 -10.12 -8.29 0.22
C ALA A 94 -10.91 -6.98 -0.05
N GLU A 95 -11.27 -6.72 -1.30
CA GLU A 95 -12.08 -5.56 -1.68
C GLU A 95 -13.46 -5.58 -1.02
N GLN A 96 -14.15 -6.72 -1.08
CA GLN A 96 -15.45 -6.91 -0.44
C GLN A 96 -15.36 -6.75 1.09
N LEU A 97 -14.31 -7.29 1.73
CA LEU A 97 -14.10 -7.10 3.16
C LEU A 97 -13.82 -5.65 3.49
N SER A 98 -12.95 -4.98 2.73
CA SER A 98 -12.66 -3.55 2.91
C SER A 98 -13.92 -2.69 2.81
N ALA A 99 -14.78 -2.93 1.81
CA ALA A 99 -16.04 -2.22 1.64
C ALA A 99 -17.00 -2.45 2.83
N ARG A 100 -17.10 -3.69 3.35
CA ARG A 100 -17.90 -3.98 4.55
C ARG A 100 -17.38 -3.24 5.78
N LEU A 101 -16.06 -3.19 5.97
CA LEU A 101 -15.43 -2.50 7.09
C LEU A 101 -15.60 -0.97 7.04
N ASP A 102 -15.69 -0.39 5.84
CA ASP A 102 -15.99 1.04 5.66
C ASP A 102 -17.45 1.36 5.96
N GLY A 103 -18.37 0.45 5.68
CA GLY A 103 -19.80 0.60 5.94
C GLY A 103 -20.20 0.50 7.43
N VAL A 104 -19.31 -0.01 8.29
CA VAL A 104 -19.55 -0.09 9.75
C VAL A 104 -19.44 1.31 10.38
N SER A 105 -20.54 1.79 10.81
CA SER A 105 -21.06 3.13 11.01
C SER A 105 -20.43 3.96 12.15
N VAL A 106 -20.70 5.26 12.01
CA VAL A 106 -20.59 6.42 12.95
C VAL A 106 -20.95 6.13 14.42
N SER A 107 -21.81 5.14 14.72
CA SER A 107 -22.14 4.74 16.10
C SER A 107 -20.97 4.09 16.86
N GLU A 108 -20.03 3.47 16.15
CA GLU A 108 -18.80 2.93 16.74
C GLU A 108 -17.72 4.01 16.99
N GLU A 109 -17.82 5.16 16.36
CA GLU A 109 -16.86 6.25 16.56
C GLU A 109 -16.91 6.84 17.96
N ALA A 110 -18.08 6.88 18.61
CA ALA A 110 -18.19 7.32 19.99
C ALA A 110 -17.48 6.36 20.96
N GLY A 111 -17.57 5.04 20.72
CA GLY A 111 -16.82 4.02 21.45
C GLY A 111 -15.30 4.04 21.14
N ALA A 112 -14.91 4.56 19.97
CA ALA A 112 -13.53 4.62 19.51
C ALA A 112 -12.62 5.55 20.33
N LEU A 113 -13.18 6.51 21.05
CA LEU A 113 -12.41 7.39 21.94
C LEU A 113 -11.88 6.68 23.19
N VAL A 114 -12.48 5.53 23.54
CA VAL A 114 -12.09 4.73 24.70
C VAL A 114 -11.28 3.51 24.32
N THR A 115 -11.49 2.98 23.10
CA THR A 115 -10.78 1.79 22.60
C THR A 115 -9.50 2.14 21.87
N ASN A 116 -8.50 1.25 21.97
CA ASN A 116 -7.23 1.39 21.26
C ASN A 116 -7.43 1.10 19.76
N GLU A 117 -6.87 1.90 18.86
CA GLU A 117 -6.92 1.70 17.41
C GLU A 117 -6.37 0.32 16.98
N ARG A 118 -5.37 -0.21 17.66
CA ARG A 118 -4.81 -1.55 17.42
C ARG A 118 -5.80 -2.70 17.69
N GLN A 119 -6.86 -2.47 18.44
CA GLN A 119 -7.89 -3.47 18.75
C GLN A 119 -9.02 -3.50 17.74
N ARG A 120 -9.07 -2.50 16.86
CA ARG A 120 -10.07 -2.39 15.81
C ARG A 120 -9.67 -3.21 14.58
N ALA A 121 -10.68 -3.61 13.79
CA ALA A 121 -10.43 -4.22 12.49
C ALA A 121 -9.63 -3.26 11.59
N TYR A 122 -8.60 -3.77 10.95
CA TYR A 122 -7.84 -3.01 9.97
C TYR A 122 -8.69 -2.74 8.73
N ARG A 123 -8.82 -1.49 8.34
CA ARG A 123 -9.69 -1.07 7.23
C ARG A 123 -8.95 -0.80 5.92
N GLY A 124 -7.62 -0.84 5.95
CA GLY A 124 -6.77 -0.40 4.84
C GLY A 124 -6.60 1.12 4.81
N GLU A 125 -5.46 1.55 4.30
CA GLU A 125 -5.23 2.95 3.96
C GLU A 125 -5.87 3.27 2.60
N ASP A 126 -6.23 4.52 2.35
CA ASP A 126 -6.90 4.90 1.10
C ASP A 126 -6.10 4.46 -0.14
N PHE A 127 -4.77 4.65 -0.13
CA PHE A 127 -3.93 4.23 -1.25
C PHE A 127 -3.83 2.70 -1.39
N GLU A 128 -3.88 1.95 -0.28
CA GLU A 128 -3.87 0.48 -0.32
C GLU A 128 -5.13 -0.07 -0.99
N LYS A 129 -6.28 0.55 -0.72
CA LYS A 129 -7.54 0.19 -1.38
C LYS A 129 -7.50 0.43 -2.89
N LEU A 130 -6.81 1.50 -3.33
CA LEU A 130 -6.56 1.73 -4.75
C LEU A 130 -5.63 0.68 -5.34
N MET A 131 -4.64 0.23 -4.57
CA MET A 131 -3.68 -0.78 -5.02
C MET A 131 -4.31 -2.15 -5.22
N ILE A 132 -5.42 -2.49 -4.56
CA ILE A 132 -6.17 -3.73 -4.85
C ILE A 132 -6.53 -3.75 -6.35
N SER A 133 -7.20 -2.72 -6.84
CA SER A 133 -7.59 -2.64 -8.26
C SER A 133 -6.38 -2.52 -9.21
N VAL A 134 -5.26 -1.87 -8.80
CA VAL A 134 -4.05 -1.85 -9.62
C VAL A 134 -3.46 -3.25 -9.79
N VAL A 135 -3.36 -4.02 -8.71
CA VAL A 135 -2.86 -5.41 -8.76
C VAL A 135 -3.80 -6.30 -9.58
N GLN A 136 -5.12 -6.16 -9.42
CA GLN A 136 -6.09 -6.89 -10.24
C GLN A 136 -5.98 -6.52 -11.72
N ALA A 137 -5.79 -5.25 -12.05
CA ALA A 137 -5.60 -4.82 -13.44
C ALA A 137 -4.34 -5.44 -14.07
N LEU A 138 -3.23 -5.50 -13.33
CA LEU A 138 -2.01 -6.16 -13.78
C LEU A 138 -2.22 -7.67 -13.96
N ASN A 139 -2.90 -8.33 -13.04
CA ASN A 139 -3.23 -9.76 -13.14
C ASN A 139 -4.09 -10.05 -14.36
N TYR A 140 -5.15 -9.26 -14.60
CA TYR A 140 -6.02 -9.45 -15.77
C TYR A 140 -5.27 -9.21 -17.07
N ALA A 141 -4.39 -8.21 -17.11
CA ALA A 141 -3.55 -7.96 -18.29
C ALA A 141 -2.60 -9.13 -18.58
N GLU A 142 -1.97 -9.73 -17.57
CA GLU A 142 -1.16 -10.94 -17.71
C GLU A 142 -1.97 -12.18 -18.13
N LEU A 143 -3.24 -12.26 -17.75
CA LEU A 143 -4.18 -13.28 -18.20
C LEU A 143 -4.70 -13.03 -19.64
N GLY A 144 -4.40 -11.87 -20.24
CA GLY A 144 -4.90 -11.44 -21.54
C GLY A 144 -6.37 -11.02 -21.53
N ASP A 145 -6.94 -10.73 -20.34
CA ASP A 145 -8.30 -10.21 -20.17
C ASP A 145 -8.26 -8.68 -20.07
N ASP A 146 -8.07 -8.04 -21.22
CA ASP A 146 -7.99 -6.58 -21.32
C ASP A 146 -9.27 -5.88 -20.87
N GLU A 147 -10.43 -6.51 -21.05
CA GLU A 147 -11.71 -5.92 -20.65
C GLU A 147 -11.83 -5.82 -19.14
N ALA A 148 -11.50 -6.89 -18.42
CA ALA A 148 -11.47 -6.90 -16.97
C ALA A 148 -10.37 -5.97 -16.43
N ALA A 149 -9.17 -5.96 -17.03
CA ALA A 149 -8.11 -5.04 -16.65
C ALA A 149 -8.56 -3.57 -16.77
N MET A 150 -9.27 -3.22 -17.84
CA MET A 150 -9.80 -1.86 -18.03
C MET A 150 -10.95 -1.50 -17.07
N VAL A 151 -11.69 -2.47 -16.55
CA VAL A 151 -12.66 -2.22 -15.47
C VAL A 151 -11.92 -1.74 -14.23
N GLU A 152 -10.87 -2.43 -13.84
CA GLU A 152 -10.07 -2.07 -12.66
C GLU A 152 -9.35 -0.73 -12.82
N VAL A 153 -8.77 -0.45 -14.00
CA VAL A 153 -8.17 0.85 -14.31
C VAL A 153 -9.19 1.99 -14.16
N ARG A 154 -10.42 1.80 -14.63
CA ARG A 154 -11.49 2.79 -14.46
C ARG A 154 -11.86 2.99 -12.99
N GLN A 155 -11.98 1.91 -12.21
CA GLN A 155 -12.27 1.98 -10.78
C GLN A 155 -11.22 2.82 -10.04
N VAL A 156 -9.92 2.58 -10.28
CA VAL A 156 -8.84 3.39 -9.68
C VAL A 156 -9.02 4.87 -10.01
N ASN A 157 -9.23 5.19 -11.29
CA ASN A 157 -9.35 6.58 -11.74
C ASN A 157 -10.59 7.28 -11.15
N GLU A 158 -11.74 6.60 -11.09
CA GLU A 158 -12.98 7.12 -10.52
C GLU A 158 -12.86 7.34 -9.01
N ARG A 159 -12.31 6.37 -8.27
CA ARG A 159 -12.07 6.52 -6.83
C ARG A 159 -11.13 7.69 -6.52
N LEU A 160 -10.03 7.82 -7.27
CA LEU A 160 -9.10 8.94 -7.12
C LEU A 160 -9.78 10.28 -7.43
N GLN A 161 -10.57 10.36 -8.50
CA GLN A 161 -11.29 11.57 -8.84
C GLN A 161 -12.28 11.94 -7.74
N LYS A 162 -13.02 10.99 -7.19
CA LYS A 162 -13.92 11.21 -6.05
C LYS A 162 -13.17 11.74 -4.83
N MET A 163 -12.04 11.12 -4.47
CA MET A 163 -11.21 11.56 -3.35
C MET A 163 -10.75 13.02 -3.51
N VAL A 164 -10.37 13.42 -4.72
CA VAL A 164 -9.90 14.79 -4.99
C VAL A 164 -11.04 15.79 -5.07
N THR A 165 -12.13 15.47 -5.79
CA THR A 165 -13.20 16.43 -6.09
C THR A 165 -14.24 16.56 -4.99
N GLU A 166 -14.68 15.44 -4.42
CA GLU A 166 -15.75 15.41 -3.43
C GLU A 166 -15.20 15.45 -2.00
N GLU A 167 -14.18 14.63 -1.69
CA GLU A 167 -13.60 14.55 -0.37
C GLU A 167 -12.50 15.61 -0.13
N LYS A 168 -12.13 16.38 -1.17
CA LYS A 168 -11.10 17.43 -1.14
C LYS A 168 -9.77 16.95 -0.56
N LYS A 169 -9.46 15.67 -0.74
CA LYS A 169 -8.19 15.10 -0.34
C LYS A 169 -7.12 15.50 -1.37
N PRO A 170 -5.94 15.95 -0.96
CA PRO A 170 -4.88 16.38 -1.87
C PRO A 170 -4.10 15.18 -2.45
N TYR A 171 -4.81 14.11 -2.80
CA TYR A 171 -4.18 12.92 -3.34
C TYR A 171 -3.79 13.12 -4.80
N GLN A 172 -2.57 12.73 -5.12
CA GLN A 172 -2.16 12.65 -6.52
C GLN A 172 -2.75 11.39 -7.15
N GLN A 173 -3.14 11.50 -8.40
CA GLN A 173 -3.53 10.33 -9.18
C GLN A 173 -2.32 9.39 -9.34
N LEU A 174 -2.58 8.09 -9.43
CA LEU A 174 -1.53 7.10 -9.63
C LEU A 174 -1.16 7.03 -11.12
N ALA A 175 0.04 7.51 -11.48
CA ALA A 175 0.48 7.51 -12.86
C ALA A 175 0.52 6.10 -13.46
N ILE A 176 0.80 5.06 -12.64
CA ILE A 176 0.79 3.65 -13.10
C ILE A 176 -0.58 3.22 -13.64
N ALA A 177 -1.70 3.62 -13.01
CA ALA A 177 -3.03 3.25 -13.49
C ALA A 177 -3.33 3.89 -14.86
N ARG A 178 -2.93 5.14 -15.05
CA ARG A 178 -3.04 5.83 -16.35
C ARG A 178 -2.11 5.22 -17.39
N TYR A 179 -0.88 4.90 -17.00
CA TYR A 179 0.07 4.24 -17.89
C TYR A 179 -0.45 2.90 -18.38
N LEU A 180 -0.94 2.06 -17.48
CA LEU A 180 -1.51 0.75 -17.81
C LEU A 180 -2.75 0.88 -18.74
N GLY A 181 -3.64 1.83 -18.45
CA GLY A 181 -4.76 2.13 -19.33
C GLY A 181 -4.31 2.50 -20.74
N GLY A 182 -3.27 3.32 -20.85
CA GLY A 182 -2.65 3.68 -22.13
C GLY A 182 -2.08 2.46 -22.88
N VAL A 183 -1.38 1.56 -22.17
CA VAL A 183 -0.81 0.33 -22.74
C VAL A 183 -1.91 -0.58 -23.31
N ILE A 184 -2.95 -0.86 -22.52
CA ILE A 184 -4.07 -1.72 -22.93
C ILE A 184 -4.81 -1.13 -24.15
N ARG A 185 -5.11 0.17 -24.12
CA ARG A 185 -5.78 0.85 -25.23
C ARG A 185 -4.93 0.92 -26.49
N GLU A 186 -3.62 1.10 -26.32
CA GLU A 186 -2.70 1.04 -27.44
C GLU A 186 -2.67 -0.37 -28.06
N ASP A 187 -2.68 -1.42 -27.23
CA ASP A 187 -2.80 -2.79 -27.70
C ASP A 187 -4.10 -2.99 -28.49
N GLN A 188 -5.21 -2.46 -28.02
CA GLN A 188 -6.51 -2.49 -28.68
C GLN A 188 -6.58 -1.61 -29.94
N ARG A 189 -5.54 -0.82 -30.23
CA ARG A 189 -5.48 0.18 -31.32
C ARG A 189 -6.47 1.33 -31.17
N ASP A 190 -6.93 1.59 -29.95
CA ASP A 190 -7.65 2.80 -29.59
C ASP A 190 -6.66 3.93 -29.32
N TRP A 191 -6.08 4.46 -30.41
CA TRP A 191 -4.98 5.44 -30.38
C TRP A 191 -5.35 6.72 -29.64
N ASP A 192 -6.61 7.17 -29.79
CA ASP A 192 -7.07 8.41 -29.17
C ASP A 192 -7.15 8.28 -27.66
N SER A 193 -7.77 7.23 -27.18
CA SER A 193 -7.87 6.96 -25.74
C SER A 193 -6.51 6.60 -25.13
N ALA A 194 -5.67 5.87 -25.85
CA ALA A 194 -4.29 5.58 -25.42
C ALA A 194 -3.49 6.87 -25.23
N TYR A 195 -3.57 7.79 -26.20
CA TYR A 195 -2.94 9.12 -26.08
C TYR A 195 -3.42 9.87 -24.83
N ILE A 196 -4.75 9.90 -24.59
CA ILE A 196 -5.32 10.60 -23.44
C ILE A 196 -4.77 10.06 -22.12
N ASP A 197 -4.72 8.73 -21.97
CA ASP A 197 -4.19 8.11 -20.76
C ASP A 197 -2.67 8.33 -20.59
N TYR A 198 -1.89 8.21 -21.66
CA TYR A 198 -0.44 8.51 -21.60
C TYR A 198 -0.17 10.00 -21.33
N ALA A 199 -0.93 10.91 -21.93
CA ALA A 199 -0.79 12.34 -21.66
C ALA A 199 -1.09 12.62 -20.18
N LYS A 200 -2.11 11.96 -19.62
CA LYS A 200 -2.43 12.11 -18.21
C LYS A 200 -1.37 11.50 -17.29
N ALA A 201 -0.81 10.34 -17.64
CA ALA A 201 0.33 9.77 -16.92
C ALA A 201 1.55 10.70 -16.94
N TYR A 202 1.82 11.33 -18.08
CA TYR A 202 2.91 12.29 -18.24
C TYR A 202 2.70 13.61 -17.46
N GLU A 203 1.46 14.10 -17.36
CA GLU A 203 1.14 15.24 -16.49
C GLU A 203 1.43 14.92 -15.01
N LEU A 204 1.17 13.69 -14.59
CA LEU A 204 1.38 13.22 -13.20
C LEU A 204 2.86 12.99 -12.89
N GLU A 205 3.63 12.48 -13.87
CA GLU A 205 5.06 12.24 -13.75
C GLU A 205 5.80 12.75 -15.02
N PRO A 206 6.10 14.06 -15.09
CA PRO A 206 6.71 14.67 -16.28
C PRO A 206 8.13 14.19 -16.58
N ARG A 207 8.78 13.47 -15.65
CA ARG A 207 10.11 12.89 -15.83
C ARG A 207 10.07 11.51 -16.48
N LEU A 208 8.88 10.98 -16.78
CA LEU A 208 8.68 9.67 -17.37
C LEU A 208 9.08 9.66 -18.85
N GLY A 209 10.38 9.53 -19.11
CA GLY A 209 10.95 9.48 -20.47
C GLY A 209 10.37 8.40 -21.35
N ALA A 210 9.95 7.27 -20.77
CA ALA A 210 9.31 6.17 -21.48
C ALA A 210 7.98 6.55 -22.18
N LEU A 211 7.37 7.70 -21.83
CA LEU A 211 6.15 8.20 -22.47
C LEU A 211 6.41 9.14 -23.66
N VAL A 212 7.62 9.63 -23.84
CA VAL A 212 7.90 10.64 -24.89
C VAL A 212 7.69 10.07 -26.28
N GLU A 213 8.21 8.86 -26.55
CA GLU A 213 8.00 8.21 -27.84
C GLU A 213 6.52 7.91 -28.12
N PRO A 214 5.76 7.22 -27.23
CA PRO A 214 4.34 6.97 -27.47
C PRO A 214 3.55 8.25 -27.68
N LEU A 215 3.80 9.29 -26.89
CA LEU A 215 3.10 10.58 -27.03
C LEU A 215 3.40 11.26 -28.37
N LEU A 216 4.64 11.29 -28.82
CA LEU A 216 5.03 11.80 -30.14
C LEU A 216 4.34 11.01 -31.27
N ARG A 217 4.37 9.70 -31.23
CA ARG A 217 3.80 8.81 -32.24
C ARG A 217 2.27 8.92 -32.27
N LEU A 218 1.64 8.83 -31.11
CA LEU A 218 0.17 8.86 -30.99
C LEU A 218 -0.40 10.26 -31.27
N SER A 219 0.27 11.35 -30.87
CA SER A 219 -0.19 12.70 -31.26
C SER A 219 -0.27 12.85 -32.78
N LYS A 220 0.68 12.25 -33.49
CA LYS A 220 0.69 12.24 -34.97
C LYS A 220 -0.43 11.38 -35.55
N TYR A 221 -0.68 10.18 -34.98
CA TYR A 221 -1.76 9.30 -35.42
C TYR A 221 -3.15 9.87 -35.21
N THR A 222 -3.30 10.72 -34.18
CA THR A 222 -4.60 11.29 -33.77
C THR A 222 -4.78 12.75 -34.20
N GLY A 223 -3.86 13.28 -35.05
CA GLY A 223 -3.98 14.60 -35.65
C GLY A 223 -3.79 15.76 -34.66
N ARG A 224 -3.06 15.54 -33.57
CA ARG A 224 -2.75 16.58 -32.55
C ARG A 224 -1.43 17.28 -32.89
N ASP A 225 -1.43 18.03 -34.00
CA ASP A 225 -0.21 18.60 -34.59
C ASP A 225 0.47 19.64 -33.72
N ASP A 226 -0.30 20.40 -32.94
CA ASP A 226 0.17 21.39 -31.98
C ASP A 226 0.96 20.72 -30.84
N VAL A 227 0.40 19.65 -30.25
CA VAL A 227 1.05 18.85 -29.20
C VAL A 227 2.30 18.15 -29.76
N TYR A 228 2.17 17.55 -30.94
CA TYR A 228 3.30 16.92 -31.63
C TYR A 228 4.47 17.89 -31.80
N THR A 229 4.18 19.09 -32.28
CA THR A 229 5.21 20.11 -32.51
C THR A 229 5.90 20.51 -31.21
N ALA A 230 5.12 20.80 -30.16
CA ALA A 230 5.67 21.14 -28.84
C ALA A 230 6.53 20.04 -28.22
N LEU A 231 6.07 18.77 -28.32
CA LEU A 231 6.84 17.62 -27.82
C LEU A 231 8.12 17.41 -28.65
N LYS A 232 8.04 17.56 -29.97
CA LYS A 232 9.20 17.40 -30.87
C LYS A 232 10.24 18.48 -30.66
N GLU A 233 9.82 19.70 -30.38
CA GLU A 233 10.72 20.81 -30.04
C GLU A 233 11.42 20.56 -28.69
N LYS A 234 10.69 20.02 -27.72
CA LYS A 234 11.22 19.71 -26.39
C LYS A 234 12.15 18.50 -26.37
N TYR A 235 11.90 17.50 -27.25
CA TYR A 235 12.63 16.23 -27.33
C TYR A 235 13.05 15.93 -28.78
N PRO A 236 13.93 16.75 -29.37
CA PRO A 236 14.30 16.63 -30.78
C PRO A 236 15.03 15.32 -31.12
N GLU A 237 15.71 14.73 -30.14
CA GLU A 237 16.50 13.51 -30.28
C GLU A 237 15.65 12.22 -30.28
N VAL A 238 14.39 12.27 -29.77
CA VAL A 238 13.59 11.07 -29.65
C VAL A 238 13.04 10.64 -31.02
N ALA A 239 13.49 9.47 -31.49
CA ALA A 239 12.96 8.86 -32.69
C ALA A 239 11.57 8.23 -32.40
N HIS A 240 10.61 8.48 -33.28
CA HIS A 240 9.24 7.99 -33.16
C HIS A 240 8.65 7.59 -34.52
N PRO A 241 9.35 6.74 -35.30
CA PRO A 241 8.81 6.29 -36.59
C PRO A 241 7.50 5.53 -36.36
N PRO A 242 6.60 5.49 -37.36
CA PRO A 242 5.44 4.60 -37.31
C PRO A 242 5.89 3.15 -37.08
N LEU A 243 5.06 2.36 -36.43
CA LEU A 243 5.32 0.92 -36.31
C LEU A 243 5.22 0.27 -37.70
N ALA A 244 6.23 -0.54 -38.08
CA ALA A 244 6.16 -1.34 -39.24
C ALA A 244 5.08 -2.43 -39.16
N ARG A 245 4.68 -3.04 -40.27
CA ARG A 245 3.57 -4.01 -40.29
C ARG A 245 3.82 -5.24 -39.41
N ASP A 246 5.08 -5.65 -39.33
CA ASP A 246 5.57 -6.80 -38.55
C ASP A 246 6.17 -6.41 -37.20
N GLU A 247 6.13 -5.12 -36.87
CA GLU A 247 6.68 -4.62 -35.66
C GLU A 247 5.60 -4.57 -34.56
N SER A 248 6.04 -4.76 -33.32
CA SER A 248 5.23 -4.81 -32.10
C SER A 248 5.95 -4.12 -30.98
N GLN A 249 5.38 -4.07 -29.82
CA GLN A 249 6.02 -3.50 -28.66
C GLN A 249 5.94 -4.47 -27.47
N VAL A 250 6.92 -4.39 -26.58
CA VAL A 250 6.89 -5.06 -25.27
C VAL A 250 7.05 -3.99 -24.20
N VAL A 251 6.14 -4.00 -23.26
CA VAL A 251 6.18 -3.17 -22.04
C VAL A 251 6.45 -4.07 -20.86
N VAL A 252 7.49 -3.75 -20.09
CA VAL A 252 7.84 -4.45 -18.87
C VAL A 252 7.51 -3.54 -17.70
N VAL A 253 6.61 -4.00 -16.84
CA VAL A 253 6.26 -3.33 -15.58
C VAL A 253 6.99 -4.04 -14.45
N VAL A 254 7.83 -3.33 -13.75
CA VAL A 254 8.59 -3.88 -12.63
C VAL A 254 8.09 -3.28 -11.32
N GLU A 255 7.61 -4.13 -10.46
CA GLU A 255 7.25 -3.82 -9.09
C GLU A 255 8.50 -3.90 -8.20
N ALA A 256 9.14 -2.75 -7.98
CA ALA A 256 10.48 -2.67 -7.40
C ALA A 256 10.46 -2.31 -5.91
N GLY A 257 11.33 -2.96 -5.14
CA GLY A 257 11.56 -2.70 -3.73
C GLY A 257 10.38 -3.07 -2.83
N LEU A 258 10.39 -2.57 -1.62
CA LEU A 258 9.40 -2.85 -0.58
C LEU A 258 8.72 -1.56 -0.13
N SER A 259 7.40 -1.52 -0.05
CA SER A 259 6.66 -0.37 0.45
C SER A 259 7.15 0.03 1.84
N PRO A 260 7.11 1.32 2.22
CA PRO A 260 7.57 1.76 3.52
C PRO A 260 6.71 1.16 4.65
N GLU A 261 7.29 1.04 5.82
CA GLU A 261 6.60 0.59 7.03
C GLU A 261 6.27 1.77 7.96
N LYS A 262 5.19 1.65 8.71
CA LYS A 262 4.85 2.61 9.75
C LYS A 262 5.67 2.35 11.00
N GLN A 263 6.30 3.39 11.54
CA GLN A 263 7.00 3.37 12.82
C GLN A 263 6.41 4.44 13.74
N PRO A 264 6.39 4.21 15.06
CA PRO A 264 5.93 5.23 15.99
C PRO A 264 6.94 6.36 16.06
N THR A 265 6.47 7.58 16.14
CA THR A 265 7.28 8.75 16.45
C THR A 265 6.62 9.59 17.51
N SER A 266 7.41 9.97 18.52
CA SER A 266 6.95 10.91 19.53
C SER A 266 7.28 12.32 19.07
N ARG A 267 6.26 13.18 18.94
CA ARG A 267 6.43 14.61 18.68
C ARG A 267 5.83 15.39 19.86
N ASP A 268 6.51 16.42 20.29
CA ASP A 268 5.92 17.38 21.21
C ASP A 268 4.93 18.26 20.44
N TYR A 269 3.65 18.07 20.69
CA TYR A 269 2.56 18.86 20.13
C TYR A 269 2.05 19.91 21.14
N GLY A 270 2.91 20.39 22.05
CA GLY A 270 2.57 21.39 23.05
C GLY A 270 1.87 20.82 24.28
N THR A 271 1.94 19.52 24.49
CA THR A 271 1.32 18.80 25.62
C THR A 271 2.24 18.75 26.85
N GLY A 272 3.45 19.31 26.77
CA GLY A 272 4.41 19.33 27.89
C GLY A 272 4.97 17.96 28.31
N GLY A 273 4.75 16.93 27.48
CA GLY A 273 5.26 15.57 27.66
C GLY A 273 4.87 14.69 26.47
N ASN A 274 5.70 13.72 26.12
CA ASN A 274 5.53 12.80 24.98
C ASN A 274 4.36 11.82 25.13
N LEU A 275 3.14 12.32 25.42
CA LEU A 275 1.94 11.49 25.60
C LEU A 275 1.29 11.06 24.31
N ILE A 276 1.69 11.64 23.16
CA ILE A 276 1.07 11.37 21.85
C ILE A 276 2.11 10.85 20.90
N GLU A 277 1.94 9.60 20.50
CA GLU A 277 2.69 8.97 19.43
C GLU A 277 1.84 8.95 18.16
N VAL A 278 2.46 9.27 17.03
CA VAL A 278 1.85 9.16 15.69
C VAL A 278 2.70 8.26 14.81
N PRO A 279 2.07 7.58 13.83
CA PRO A 279 2.83 6.80 12.86
C PRO A 279 3.57 7.73 11.90
N VAL A 280 4.72 7.29 11.42
CA VAL A 280 5.45 7.86 10.28
C VAL A 280 5.89 6.72 9.38
N TYR A 281 5.87 6.93 8.06
CA TYR A 281 6.42 5.96 7.14
C TYR A 281 7.94 6.06 7.07
N ARG A 282 8.60 4.90 7.17
CA ARG A 282 10.05 4.72 6.99
C ARG A 282 10.30 3.73 5.86
N ASP A 283 11.29 4.05 5.03
CA ASP A 283 11.68 3.15 3.94
C ASP A 283 12.31 1.88 4.48
N ARG A 284 12.06 0.77 3.80
CA ARG A 284 12.67 -0.54 4.05
C ARG A 284 13.80 -0.83 3.05
N GLY A 285 14.64 0.15 2.80
CA GLY A 285 15.67 0.13 1.78
C GLY A 285 15.29 0.96 0.55
N SER A 286 16.24 1.12 -0.36
CA SER A 286 15.99 1.75 -1.66
C SER A 286 15.44 0.73 -2.64
N ALA A 287 14.49 1.13 -3.48
CA ALA A 287 14.11 0.30 -4.61
C ALA A 287 15.31 0.05 -5.52
N PRO A 288 15.51 -1.19 -6.01
CA PRO A 288 16.62 -1.50 -6.88
C PRO A 288 16.49 -0.77 -8.23
N SER A 289 17.61 -0.34 -8.79
CA SER A 289 17.67 0.06 -10.18
C SER A 289 17.51 -1.18 -11.04
N VAL A 290 16.53 -1.15 -11.95
CA VAL A 290 16.20 -2.29 -12.79
C VAL A 290 16.77 -2.08 -14.20
N ARG A 291 17.43 -3.08 -14.72
CA ARG A 291 17.88 -3.19 -16.11
C ARG A 291 17.06 -4.26 -16.81
N VAL A 292 16.57 -3.94 -18.00
CA VAL A 292 15.76 -4.86 -18.81
C VAL A 292 16.43 -5.02 -20.15
N GLN A 293 16.67 -6.27 -20.55
CA GLN A 293 17.25 -6.63 -21.85
C GLN A 293 16.25 -7.43 -22.66
N LEU A 294 16.14 -7.09 -23.94
CA LEU A 294 15.30 -7.80 -24.90
C LEU A 294 15.99 -7.82 -26.26
N GLY A 295 16.48 -8.97 -26.68
CA GLY A 295 17.36 -9.09 -27.84
C GLY A 295 18.64 -8.26 -27.65
N ASP A 296 18.94 -7.38 -28.61
CA ASP A 296 20.10 -6.47 -28.56
C ASP A 296 19.81 -5.15 -27.83
N GLN A 297 18.56 -4.93 -27.37
CA GLN A 297 18.18 -3.72 -26.68
C GLN A 297 18.39 -3.89 -25.18
N ASP A 298 18.87 -2.84 -24.54
CA ASP A 298 19.22 -2.82 -23.12
C ASP A 298 18.76 -1.47 -22.55
N GLU A 299 17.70 -1.49 -21.72
CA GLU A 299 17.07 -0.31 -21.18
C GLU A 299 17.09 -0.32 -19.65
N ARG A 300 17.26 0.85 -19.07
CA ARG A 300 17.02 1.06 -17.65
C ARG A 300 15.55 1.38 -17.46
N ALA A 301 14.87 0.60 -16.63
CA ALA A 301 13.48 0.92 -16.26
C ALA A 301 13.41 2.25 -15.52
N VAL A 302 12.35 3.01 -15.78
CA VAL A 302 12.10 4.33 -15.19
C VAL A 302 10.88 4.29 -14.27
N THR A 303 10.94 5.00 -13.15
CA THR A 303 9.86 5.04 -12.16
C THR A 303 8.65 5.78 -12.72
N VAL A 304 7.50 5.12 -12.69
CA VAL A 304 6.18 5.67 -13.07
C VAL A 304 5.44 6.17 -11.84
N THR A 305 5.54 5.43 -10.74
CA THR A 305 4.84 5.76 -9.49
C THR A 305 5.68 5.33 -8.30
N SER A 306 5.97 6.24 -7.40
CA SER A 306 6.56 5.97 -6.08
C SER A 306 5.42 5.77 -5.07
N LEU A 307 5.17 4.52 -4.68
CA LEU A 307 4.19 4.22 -3.62
C LEU A 307 4.65 4.73 -2.26
N ALA A 308 5.96 4.79 -2.05
CA ALA A 308 6.53 5.35 -0.83
C ALA A 308 6.13 6.82 -0.65
N ASP A 309 6.17 7.62 -1.74
CA ASP A 309 5.76 9.03 -1.69
C ASP A 309 4.24 9.17 -1.57
N VAL A 310 3.48 8.32 -2.26
CA VAL A 310 2.02 8.26 -2.14
C VAL A 310 1.61 7.94 -0.69
N ALA A 311 2.22 6.92 -0.07
CA ALA A 311 1.93 6.53 1.31
C ALA A 311 2.22 7.68 2.30
N ARG A 312 3.35 8.36 2.15
CA ARG A 312 3.70 9.52 2.98
C ARG A 312 2.70 10.66 2.82
N LEU A 313 2.38 11.03 1.59
CA LEU A 313 1.40 12.10 1.30
C LEU A 313 0.04 11.80 1.94
N HIS A 314 -0.44 10.55 1.81
CA HIS A 314 -1.70 10.11 2.41
C HIS A 314 -1.66 10.19 3.94
N LEU A 315 -0.56 9.78 4.57
CA LEU A 315 -0.42 9.87 6.01
C LEU A 315 -0.36 11.31 6.50
N ASP A 316 0.43 12.15 5.85
CA ASP A 316 0.61 13.56 6.22
C ASP A 316 -0.71 14.33 6.20
N THR A 317 -1.58 14.06 5.24
CA THR A 317 -2.92 14.69 5.17
C THR A 317 -3.85 14.26 6.29
N ARG A 318 -3.66 13.08 6.87
CA ARG A 318 -4.50 12.50 7.94
C ARG A 318 -3.96 12.80 9.33
N ILE A 319 -2.68 13.16 9.46
CA ILE A 319 -2.01 13.28 10.76
C ILE A 319 -2.69 14.30 11.67
N GLY A 320 -3.20 15.42 11.13
CA GLY A 320 -3.94 16.43 11.89
C GLY A 320 -5.23 15.87 12.52
N GLY A 321 -6.00 15.09 11.76
CA GLY A 321 -7.20 14.41 12.26
C GLY A 321 -6.88 13.33 13.30
N MET A 322 -5.81 12.58 13.10
CA MET A 322 -5.33 11.56 14.06
C MET A 322 -4.93 12.20 15.38
N LEU A 323 -4.21 13.32 15.35
CA LEU A 323 -3.82 14.09 16.53
C LEU A 323 -5.04 14.61 17.28
N ALA A 324 -5.99 15.22 16.57
CA ALA A 324 -7.22 15.75 17.19
C ALA A 324 -7.99 14.62 17.90
N LYS A 325 -8.10 13.45 17.27
CA LYS A 325 -8.76 12.29 17.85
C LYS A 325 -8.03 11.73 19.07
N GLN A 326 -6.70 11.66 19.04
CA GLN A 326 -5.90 11.22 20.18
C GLN A 326 -6.01 12.19 21.35
N LEU A 327 -5.95 13.51 21.11
CA LEU A 327 -6.16 14.53 22.14
C LEU A 327 -7.55 14.39 22.78
N ALA A 328 -8.60 14.21 21.98
CA ALA A 328 -9.95 13.98 22.49
C ALA A 328 -10.02 12.69 23.32
N SER A 329 -9.36 11.60 22.87
CA SER A 329 -9.28 10.34 23.61
C SER A 329 -8.60 10.51 24.98
N VAL A 330 -7.47 11.22 25.04
CA VAL A 330 -6.76 11.51 26.30
C VAL A 330 -7.65 12.31 27.25
N ALA A 331 -8.37 13.33 26.74
CA ALA A 331 -9.28 14.15 27.55
C ALA A 331 -10.45 13.33 28.14
N VAL A 332 -11.07 12.44 27.34
CA VAL A 332 -12.14 11.54 27.80
C VAL A 332 -11.61 10.58 28.87
N LYS A 333 -10.45 9.97 28.64
CA LYS A 333 -9.83 9.03 29.58
C LYS A 333 -9.42 9.72 30.89
N ALA A 334 -8.93 10.96 30.81
CA ALA A 334 -8.67 11.78 32.00
C ALA A 334 -9.93 12.06 32.79
N GLY A 335 -11.05 12.40 32.15
CA GLY A 335 -12.36 12.59 32.79
C GLY A 335 -12.87 11.33 33.47
N LEU A 336 -12.78 10.17 32.82
CA LEU A 336 -13.14 8.86 33.38
C LEU A 336 -12.29 8.51 34.62
N ALA A 337 -10.98 8.72 34.53
CA ALA A 337 -10.04 8.46 35.61
C ALA A 337 -10.30 9.38 36.85
N ALA A 338 -10.57 10.68 36.61
CA ALA A 338 -10.93 11.63 37.65
C ALA A 338 -12.26 11.23 38.32
N GLY A 339 -13.24 10.81 37.51
CA GLY A 339 -14.54 10.31 38.04
C GLY A 339 -14.35 9.07 38.93
N LEU A 340 -13.48 8.13 38.54
CA LEU A 340 -13.17 6.98 39.39
C LEU A 340 -12.46 7.36 40.68
N GLY A 341 -11.47 8.26 40.62
CA GLY A 341 -10.79 8.79 41.79
C GLY A 341 -11.76 9.44 42.79
N ALA A 342 -12.69 10.25 42.28
CA ALA A 342 -13.73 10.87 43.10
C ALA A 342 -14.71 9.85 43.70
N ALA A 343 -15.19 8.88 42.93
CA ALA A 343 -16.10 7.83 43.38
C ALA A 343 -15.49 6.92 44.46
N THR A 344 -14.18 6.62 44.31
CA THR A 344 -13.42 5.77 45.25
C THR A 344 -12.81 6.55 46.40
N LYS A 345 -12.89 7.89 46.36
CA LYS A 345 -12.22 8.82 47.31
C LYS A 345 -10.71 8.54 47.39
N SER A 346 -10.09 8.09 46.28
CA SER A 346 -8.68 7.81 46.19
C SER A 346 -8.11 8.43 44.92
N GLU A 347 -7.26 9.44 45.08
CA GLU A 347 -6.52 10.09 44.03
C GLU A 347 -5.56 9.09 43.32
N GLU A 348 -4.95 8.20 44.12
CA GLU A 348 -4.02 7.16 43.62
C GLU A 348 -4.70 6.19 42.66
N LEU A 349 -5.97 5.79 42.95
CA LEU A 349 -6.76 4.97 42.04
C LEU A 349 -7.13 5.72 40.74
N GLY A 350 -7.41 7.02 40.86
CA GLY A 350 -7.62 7.87 39.68
C GLY A 350 -6.37 7.94 38.79
N VAL A 351 -5.21 8.19 39.38
CA VAL A 351 -3.92 8.22 38.66
C VAL A 351 -3.61 6.85 38.00
N LEU A 352 -3.81 5.77 38.77
CA LEU A 352 -3.60 4.41 38.22
C LEU A 352 -4.55 4.12 37.06
N ALA A 353 -5.82 4.49 37.19
CA ALA A 353 -6.79 4.32 36.10
C ALA A 353 -6.38 5.14 34.84
N PHE A 354 -5.91 6.37 35.02
CA PHE A 354 -5.42 7.19 33.92
C PHE A 354 -4.23 6.53 33.19
N LEU A 355 -3.26 6.06 33.95
CA LEU A 355 -2.09 5.36 33.39
C LEU A 355 -2.49 4.09 32.63
N LEU A 356 -3.39 3.29 33.20
CA LEU A 356 -3.86 2.05 32.55
C LEU A 356 -4.67 2.35 31.27
N LEU A 357 -5.56 3.36 31.30
CA LEU A 357 -6.33 3.76 30.12
C LEU A 357 -5.45 4.33 28.99
N ASN A 358 -4.34 4.97 29.33
CA ASN A 358 -3.42 5.55 28.35
C ASN A 358 -2.27 4.61 27.95
N ALA A 359 -1.97 3.57 28.72
CA ALA A 359 -0.95 2.58 28.38
C ALA A 359 -1.19 1.87 27.03
N GLY A 360 -2.43 1.90 26.53
CA GLY A 360 -2.82 1.38 25.22
C GLY A 360 -2.89 2.40 24.08
N ASN A 361 -2.53 3.67 24.31
CA ASN A 361 -2.59 4.74 23.29
C ASN A 361 -1.43 4.67 22.29
N ALA A 362 -1.20 3.51 21.71
CA ALA A 362 -0.17 3.37 20.68
C ALA A 362 -0.82 3.50 19.29
N PRO A 363 -0.13 4.16 18.33
CA PRO A 363 -0.65 4.31 16.97
C PRO A 363 -0.80 2.96 16.28
N ASP A 364 -1.71 2.86 15.32
CA ASP A 364 -1.80 1.69 14.44
C ASP A 364 -0.65 1.71 13.44
N LEU A 365 0.25 0.74 13.57
CA LEU A 365 1.43 0.58 12.71
C LEU A 365 1.22 -0.44 11.60
N ARG A 366 0.02 -1.02 11.51
CA ARG A 366 -0.32 -1.96 10.44
C ARG A 366 -0.36 -1.24 9.10
N SER A 367 0.11 -1.91 8.07
CA SER A 367 0.01 -1.50 6.66
C SER A 367 0.27 -2.70 5.76
N TRP A 368 -0.08 -2.60 4.50
CA TRP A 368 0.14 -3.64 3.50
C TRP A 368 1.62 -3.69 3.08
N LEU A 369 2.41 -4.51 3.79
CA LEU A 369 3.86 -4.52 3.69
C LEU A 369 4.42 -5.31 2.50
N SER A 370 3.60 -6.11 1.80
CA SER A 370 4.03 -6.83 0.59
C SER A 370 3.97 -5.98 -0.69
N LEU A 371 3.39 -4.78 -0.65
CA LEU A 371 3.42 -3.85 -1.78
C LEU A 371 4.84 -3.47 -2.21
N PRO A 372 5.07 -3.11 -3.49
CA PRO A 372 6.33 -2.54 -3.95
C PRO A 372 6.56 -1.13 -3.40
N ALA A 373 7.81 -0.68 -3.39
CA ALA A 373 8.14 0.72 -3.12
C ALA A 373 7.74 1.62 -4.28
N GLU A 374 7.94 1.11 -5.51
CA GLU A 374 7.64 1.85 -6.73
C GLU A 374 7.35 0.91 -7.91
N PHE A 375 6.67 1.46 -8.91
CA PHE A 375 6.50 0.86 -10.21
C PHE A 375 7.49 1.48 -11.19
N GLN A 376 8.30 0.64 -11.83
CA GLN A 376 9.21 1.05 -12.90
C GLN A 376 8.77 0.41 -14.21
N VAL A 377 9.06 1.06 -15.34
CA VAL A 377 8.73 0.54 -16.68
C VAL A 377 9.90 0.64 -17.63
N ALA A 378 9.99 -0.35 -18.51
CA ALA A 378 10.82 -0.31 -19.72
C ALA A 378 9.95 -0.65 -20.94
N ARG A 379 10.29 -0.12 -22.11
CA ARG A 379 9.51 -0.29 -23.34
C ARG A 379 10.45 -0.57 -24.51
N PHE A 380 10.08 -1.57 -25.30
CA PHE A 380 10.86 -2.06 -26.43
C PHE A 380 10.02 -2.12 -27.69
N ARG A 381 10.64 -1.86 -28.82
CA ARG A 381 10.10 -2.15 -30.15
C ARG A 381 10.75 -3.42 -30.66
N VAL A 382 9.93 -4.39 -31.07
CA VAL A 382 10.40 -5.72 -31.47
C VAL A 382 9.64 -6.22 -32.69
N PRO A 383 10.18 -7.13 -33.50
CA PRO A 383 9.38 -7.88 -34.44
C PRO A 383 8.28 -8.67 -33.72
N ALA A 384 7.19 -8.96 -34.42
CA ALA A 384 6.18 -9.86 -33.86
C ALA A 384 6.79 -11.27 -33.68
N GLY A 385 6.39 -11.96 -32.63
CA GLY A 385 6.89 -13.30 -32.30
C GLY A 385 7.08 -13.50 -30.81
N SER A 386 7.82 -14.56 -30.48
CA SER A 386 8.20 -14.92 -29.12
C SER A 386 9.51 -14.26 -28.72
N HIS A 387 9.54 -13.61 -27.57
CA HIS A 387 10.71 -12.92 -27.06
C HIS A 387 11.01 -13.31 -25.63
N THR A 388 12.30 -13.35 -25.28
CA THR A 388 12.74 -13.50 -23.90
C THR A 388 13.15 -12.14 -23.36
N VAL A 389 12.45 -11.71 -22.33
CA VAL A 389 12.74 -10.50 -21.53
C VAL A 389 13.61 -10.92 -20.36
N ARG A 390 14.80 -10.35 -20.25
CA ARG A 390 15.70 -10.54 -19.12
C ARG A 390 15.66 -9.33 -18.22
N VAL A 391 15.31 -9.54 -16.96
CA VAL A 391 15.19 -8.49 -15.95
C VAL A 391 16.26 -8.67 -14.87
N GLU A 392 17.12 -7.67 -14.71
CA GLU A 392 18.19 -7.65 -13.71
C GLU A 392 17.94 -6.55 -12.69
N ALA A 393 17.92 -6.92 -11.41
CA ALA A 393 17.72 -6.00 -10.29
C ALA A 393 18.34 -6.58 -9.03
N GLY A 394 19.03 -5.75 -8.22
CA GLY A 394 19.57 -6.17 -6.92
C GLY A 394 20.53 -7.37 -6.99
N GLY A 395 21.21 -7.57 -8.13
CA GLY A 395 22.11 -8.71 -8.36
C GLY A 395 21.39 -10.02 -8.71
N ARG A 396 20.07 -10.00 -8.89
CA ARG A 396 19.24 -11.14 -9.33
C ARG A 396 18.81 -10.94 -10.78
N VAL A 397 18.68 -12.03 -11.50
CA VAL A 397 18.25 -12.07 -12.90
C VAL A 397 17.06 -13.02 -13.02
N SER A 398 16.05 -12.62 -13.79
CA SER A 398 14.99 -13.51 -14.24
C SER A 398 14.76 -13.36 -15.73
N GLU A 399 14.19 -14.40 -16.34
CA GLU A 399 13.81 -14.44 -17.74
C GLU A 399 12.32 -14.75 -17.85
N HIS A 400 11.64 -13.98 -18.70
CA HIS A 400 10.21 -14.09 -18.95
C HIS A 400 9.97 -14.18 -20.44
N THR A 401 9.11 -15.08 -20.87
CA THR A 401 8.75 -15.22 -22.29
C THR A 401 7.45 -14.45 -22.54
N VAL A 402 7.43 -13.67 -23.63
CA VAL A 402 6.26 -12.96 -24.10
C VAL A 402 6.06 -13.18 -25.59
N ASP A 403 4.83 -13.52 -25.97
CA ASP A 403 4.43 -13.68 -27.37
C ASP A 403 3.64 -12.46 -27.83
N VAL A 404 4.15 -11.79 -28.87
CA VAL A 404 3.52 -10.54 -29.35
C VAL A 404 3.09 -10.68 -30.80
N LYS A 405 1.81 -10.37 -31.07
CA LYS A 405 1.24 -10.36 -32.43
C LYS A 405 1.60 -9.05 -33.15
N PRO A 406 1.62 -9.04 -34.50
CA PRO A 406 1.94 -7.84 -35.28
C PRO A 406 1.07 -6.62 -34.91
N GLY A 407 1.73 -5.52 -34.62
CA GLY A 407 1.11 -4.24 -34.23
C GLY A 407 0.41 -4.25 -32.88
N ARG A 408 0.74 -5.22 -31.99
CA ARG A 408 0.21 -5.35 -30.64
C ARG A 408 1.26 -4.95 -29.59
N VAL A 409 0.82 -4.82 -28.36
CA VAL A 409 1.68 -4.53 -27.21
C VAL A 409 1.64 -5.72 -26.25
N GLY A 410 2.77 -6.41 -26.07
CA GLY A 410 2.91 -7.41 -25.02
C GLY A 410 3.22 -6.75 -23.68
N LEU A 411 2.64 -7.28 -22.60
CA LEU A 411 2.93 -6.86 -21.24
C LEU A 411 3.66 -7.97 -20.50
N VAL A 412 4.61 -7.59 -19.65
CA VAL A 412 5.30 -8.48 -18.71
C VAL A 412 5.35 -7.79 -17.36
N VAL A 413 4.83 -8.44 -16.31
CA VAL A 413 4.86 -7.93 -14.93
C VAL A 413 5.87 -8.72 -14.12
N VAL A 414 6.78 -8.04 -13.42
CA VAL A 414 7.89 -8.67 -12.70
C VAL A 414 8.02 -8.05 -11.31
N ARG A 415 8.06 -8.88 -10.27
CA ARG A 415 8.34 -8.45 -8.89
C ARG A 415 9.84 -8.51 -8.59
N ARG A 416 10.42 -7.43 -7.99
CA ARG A 416 11.85 -7.35 -7.59
C ARG A 416 12.00 -6.65 -6.23
N TYR A 417 12.85 -7.25 -5.36
CA TYR A 417 13.05 -6.81 -3.98
C TYR A 417 14.39 -6.09 -3.79
#